data_5caf191f89a94f052d06e4f83540a91e
#
_entry.id   5caf191f89a94f052d06e4f83540a91e
#
_cell.length_a   1.000
_cell.length_b   1.000
_cell.length_c   1.000
_cell.angle_alpha   90.00
_cell.angle_beta   90.00
_cell.angle_gamma   90.00
#
_symmetry.space_group_name_H-M   'P 1'
#
loop_
_entity.id
_entity.type
_entity.pdbx_description
1 polymer ?
#
loop_
_entity_poly.entity_id
_entity_poly.type
_entity_poly.pdbx_seq_one_letter_code
_entity_poly.pdbx_strand_id
1 'polypeptide(L)' 'MDEFLDELYPELTLETDDIIMTIAIKKDYSEIKDFDKRKEEFINDLNEFIKEFSETPESDDFMRYYDD' A
#
# COMPACT_ATOMS: atom_id res chain seq x y z
N MET A 1 -5.84 -19.38 4.97
CA MET A 1 -6.24 -18.09 5.52
C MET A 1 -5.85 -16.98 4.60
N ASP A 2 -4.66 -17.07 4.07
CA ASP A 2 -4.23 -16.03 3.13
C ASP A 2 -5.10 -16.00 1.90
N GLU A 3 -5.56 -17.16 1.47
CA GLU A 3 -6.45 -17.23 0.31
C GLU A 3 -7.72 -16.43 0.54
N PHE A 4 -8.16 -16.43 1.79
CA PHE A 4 -9.37 -15.74 2.15
C PHE A 4 -9.22 -14.24 1.93
N LEU A 5 -8.06 -13.70 2.31
CA LEU A 5 -7.79 -12.29 2.10
C LEU A 5 -7.72 -11.96 0.62
N ASP A 6 -7.13 -12.83 -0.16
CA ASP A 6 -7.01 -12.60 -1.60
C ASP A 6 -8.37 -12.48 -2.25
N GLU A 7 -9.35 -13.23 -1.74
CA GLU A 7 -10.69 -13.16 -2.31
C GLU A 7 -11.45 -11.92 -1.87
N LEU A 8 -11.15 -11.44 -0.66
CA LEU A 8 -11.88 -10.30 -0.12
C LEU A 8 -11.37 -8.96 -0.62
N TYR A 9 -10.09 -8.86 -0.87
CA TYR A 9 -9.49 -7.58 -1.20
C TYR A 9 -8.75 -7.64 -2.52
N PRO A 10 -8.99 -6.68 -3.40
CA PRO A 10 -8.21 -6.61 -4.63
C PRO A 10 -6.76 -6.27 -4.32
N GLU A 11 -5.87 -6.76 -5.18
CA GLU A 11 -4.45 -6.50 -5.03
C GLU A 11 -3.98 -5.60 -6.15
N LEU A 12 -3.03 -4.75 -5.81
CA LEU A 12 -2.39 -3.87 -6.76
C LEU A 12 -0.89 -4.08 -6.69
N THR A 13 -0.27 -4.30 -7.83
CA THR A 13 1.17 -4.43 -7.89
C THR A 13 1.74 -3.21 -8.60
N LEU A 14 2.67 -2.56 -7.94
CA LEU A 14 3.34 -1.38 -8.46
C LEU A 14 4.82 -1.66 -8.59
N GLU A 15 5.41 -1.21 -9.67
CA GLU A 15 6.82 -1.46 -9.89
C GLU A 15 7.50 -0.20 -10.42
N THR A 16 8.62 0.11 -9.83
CA THR A 16 9.51 1.15 -10.32
C THR A 16 10.86 0.53 -10.63
N ASP A 17 11.83 1.35 -11.01
CA ASP A 17 13.16 0.83 -11.28
C ASP A 17 13.79 0.20 -10.06
N ASP A 18 13.40 0.65 -8.89
CA ASP A 18 14.06 0.24 -7.66
C ASP A 18 13.23 -0.69 -6.80
N ILE A 19 11.91 -0.66 -6.94
CA ILE A 19 11.03 -1.35 -6.01
C ILE A 19 9.85 -1.97 -6.74
N ILE A 20 9.50 -3.17 -6.32
CA ILE A 20 8.23 -3.77 -6.70
C ILE A 20 7.45 -4.03 -5.42
N MET A 21 6.18 -3.63 -5.43
CA MET A 21 5.35 -3.70 -4.24
C MET A 21 3.97 -4.20 -4.59
N THR A 22 3.46 -5.12 -3.79
CA THR A 22 2.10 -5.63 -3.95
C THR A 22 1.33 -5.30 -2.67
N ILE A 23 0.16 -4.67 -2.82
CA ILE A 23 -0.66 -4.29 -1.67
C ILE A 23 -2.08 -4.81 -1.87
N ALA A 24 -2.73 -5.11 -0.75
CA ALA A 24 -4.14 -5.47 -0.74
C ALA A 24 -4.92 -4.24 -0.30
N ILE A 25 -5.97 -3.92 -1.04
CA ILE A 25 -6.73 -2.69 -0.81
C ILE A 25 -8.02 -3.04 -0.09
N LYS A 26 -8.17 -2.55 1.13
CA LYS A 26 -9.34 -2.84 1.95
C LYS A 26 -10.48 -1.85 1.76
N LYS A 27 -10.16 -0.65 1.34
CA LYS A 27 -11.16 0.40 1.21
C LYS A 27 -11.83 0.30 -0.16
N ASP A 28 -13.15 0.55 -0.17
CA ASP A 28 -13.91 0.50 -1.41
C ASP A 28 -13.94 1.89 -2.02
N TYR A 29 -13.07 2.13 -2.97
CA TYR A 29 -13.00 3.44 -3.62
C TYR A 29 -14.10 3.65 -4.66
N SER A 30 -14.86 2.61 -4.97
CA SER A 30 -15.90 2.75 -5.98
C SER A 30 -17.03 3.66 -5.54
N GLU A 31 -17.11 3.94 -4.24
CA GLU A 31 -18.13 4.86 -3.73
C GLU A 31 -17.85 6.29 -4.14
N ILE A 32 -16.63 6.58 -4.48
CA ILE A 32 -16.25 7.92 -4.93
C ILE A 32 -16.50 7.98 -6.43
N LYS A 33 -17.51 8.72 -6.82
CA LYS A 33 -17.95 8.70 -8.23
C LYS A 33 -17.02 9.44 -9.16
N ASP A 34 -16.39 10.50 -8.67
CA ASP A 34 -15.48 11.28 -9.48
C ASP A 34 -14.13 10.55 -9.59
N PHE A 35 -13.75 10.21 -10.81
CA PHE A 35 -12.53 9.44 -11.02
C PHE A 35 -11.30 10.16 -10.46
N ASP A 36 -11.20 11.46 -10.70
CA ASP A 36 -10.05 12.21 -10.23
C ASP A 36 -9.98 12.23 -8.71
N LYS A 37 -11.13 12.39 -8.07
CA LYS A 37 -11.18 12.38 -6.61
C LYS A 37 -10.88 11.00 -6.06
N ARG A 38 -11.34 9.96 -6.74
CA ARG A 38 -11.05 8.60 -6.32
C ARG A 38 -9.56 8.35 -6.34
N LYS A 39 -8.91 8.79 -7.39
CA LYS A 39 -7.47 8.63 -7.52
C LYS A 39 -6.73 9.42 -6.46
N GLU A 40 -7.19 10.64 -6.22
CA GLU A 40 -6.57 11.49 -5.21
C GLU A 40 -6.69 10.87 -3.82
N GLU A 41 -7.87 10.35 -3.52
CA GLU A 41 -8.09 9.72 -2.23
C GLU A 41 -7.18 8.51 -2.04
N PHE A 42 -7.03 7.72 -3.08
CA PHE A 42 -6.17 6.55 -3.02
C PHE A 42 -4.71 6.96 -2.77
N ILE A 43 -4.27 8.00 -3.47
CA ILE A 43 -2.89 8.47 -3.30
C ILE A 43 -2.67 9.00 -1.90
N ASN A 44 -3.65 9.71 -1.35
CA ASN A 44 -3.55 10.20 0.01
C ASN A 44 -3.44 9.05 1.01
N ASP A 45 -4.26 8.02 0.81
CA ASP A 45 -4.24 6.87 1.70
C ASP A 45 -2.92 6.13 1.60
N LEU A 46 -2.40 6.03 0.39
CA LEU A 46 -1.12 5.35 0.18
C LEU A 46 0.03 6.12 0.84
N ASN A 47 0.01 7.45 0.73
CA ASN A 47 1.02 8.26 1.39
C ASN A 47 0.95 8.12 2.90
N GLU A 48 -0.25 8.04 3.43
CA GLU A 48 -0.44 7.84 4.86
C GLU A 48 0.14 6.49 5.29
N PHE A 49 -0.08 5.48 4.49
CA PHE A 49 0.46 4.16 4.78
C PHE A 49 1.99 4.20 4.82
N ILE A 50 2.58 4.85 3.83
CA ILE A 50 4.04 4.93 3.77
C ILE A 50 4.59 5.69 4.96
N LYS A 51 3.92 6.77 5.35
CA LYS A 51 4.34 7.54 6.50
C LYS A 51 4.31 6.69 7.76
N GLU A 52 3.22 5.97 7.96
CA GLU A 52 3.11 5.13 9.15
C GLU A 52 4.15 4.03 9.15
N PHE A 53 4.39 3.45 8.00
CA PHE A 53 5.40 2.40 7.93
C PHE A 53 6.77 2.95 8.31
N SER A 54 7.08 4.16 7.88
CA SER A 54 8.39 4.74 8.15
C SER A 54 8.61 4.99 9.64
N GLU A 55 7.53 5.06 10.41
CA GLU A 55 7.62 5.31 11.84
C GLU A 55 7.57 4.05 12.67
N THR A 56 7.45 2.88 12.04
CA THR A 56 7.38 1.64 12.79
C THR A 56 8.78 1.09 13.05
N PRO A 57 8.96 0.33 14.14
CA PRO A 57 10.24 -0.34 14.37
C PRO A 57 10.58 -1.32 13.25
N GLU A 58 9.58 -1.86 12.59
CA GLU A 58 9.79 -2.83 11.52
C GLU A 58 10.51 -2.20 10.35
N SER A 59 10.22 -0.93 10.06
CA SER A 59 10.90 -0.28 8.96
C SER A 59 12.37 -0.06 9.30
N ASP A 60 12.67 0.25 10.56
CA ASP A 60 14.04 0.41 11.00
C ASP A 60 14.80 -0.90 10.88
N ASP A 61 14.17 -1.98 11.33
CA ASP A 61 14.81 -3.29 11.26
C ASP A 61 15.08 -3.70 9.83
N PHE A 62 14.14 -3.42 8.97
CA PHE A 62 14.29 -3.77 7.56
C PHE A 62 15.42 -2.97 6.93
N MET A 63 15.52 -1.70 7.26
CA MET A 63 16.57 -0.86 6.70
C MET A 63 17.95 -1.27 7.19
N ARG A 64 18.03 -1.73 8.43
CA ARG A 64 19.28 -2.21 8.98
C ARG A 64 19.81 -3.43 8.24
N TYR A 65 18.91 -4.16 7.64
CA TYR A 65 19.31 -5.30 6.85
C TYR A 65 20.31 -4.91 5.76
N TYR A 66 20.19 -3.70 5.27
CA TYR A 66 21.06 -3.20 4.22
C TYR A 66 22.25 -2.41 4.76
N ASP A 67 22.33 -2.28 6.06
CA ASP A 67 23.30 -1.39 6.68
C ASP A 67 24.62 -2.08 6.95
N ASP A 68 24.88 -3.13 6.33
CA ASP A 68 26.07 -3.90 6.62
C ASP A 68 27.27 -3.50 5.74
#